data_9de3c0d9c77593079d9df85d77378499
#
_entry.id   9de3c0d9c77593079d9df85d77378499
#
_cell.length_a   1.000
_cell.length_b   1.000
_cell.length_c   1.000
_cell.angle_alpha   90.00
_cell.angle_beta   90.00
_cell.angle_gamma   90.00
#
_symmetry.space_group_name_H-M   'P 1'
#
loop_
_entity.id
_entity.type
_entity.pdbx_description
1 polymer ?
#
loop_
_entity_poly.entity_id
_entity_poly.type
_entity_poly.pdbx_seq_one_letter_code
_entity_poly.pdbx_strand_id
1 'polypeptide(L)'
;MTPVARKSKSRRKRNEAARADRYVLYEASVQEPEADIDLAEEIFEKHYGRKPTRLREDFCGTALLACEWVKRHAKNRAWAIDLDPEPLKWGHEHNVLKLSDDARARLELVEGNVMSSPTPPTEVI
;
A
#
# COMPACT_ATOMS: atom_id res chain seq x y z
N MET A 1 40.05 10.07 6.16
CA MET A 1 38.70 10.16 5.54
C MET A 1 38.70 11.24 4.47
N THR A 2 38.36 10.90 3.26
CA THR A 2 38.41 11.83 2.14
C THR A 2 37.13 12.70 2.11
N PRO A 3 37.20 13.97 1.65
CA PRO A 3 36.04 14.83 1.50
C PRO A 3 34.95 14.26 0.61
N VAL A 4 35.30 13.41 -0.35
CA VAL A 4 34.40 12.75 -1.28
C VAL A 4 33.42 11.81 -0.55
N ALA A 5 33.87 11.03 0.43
CA ALA A 5 33.02 10.13 1.20
C ALA A 5 31.97 10.88 2.03
N ARG A 6 32.33 12.03 2.62
CA ARG A 6 31.40 12.91 3.35
C ARG A 6 30.31 13.47 2.44
N LYS A 7 30.72 13.99 1.27
CA LYS A 7 29.77 14.54 0.29
C LYS A 7 28.80 13.48 -0.20
N SER A 8 29.29 12.24 -0.43
CA SER A 8 28.46 11.11 -0.86
C SER A 8 27.39 10.74 0.19
N LYS A 9 27.75 10.66 1.48
CA LYS A 9 26.80 10.35 2.56
C LYS A 9 25.73 11.44 2.73
N SER A 10 26.14 12.72 2.69
CA SER A 10 25.21 13.85 2.77
C SER A 10 24.24 13.89 1.60
N ARG A 11 24.73 13.64 0.39
CA ARG A 11 23.94 13.57 -0.83
C ARG A 11 22.92 12.42 -0.76
N ARG A 12 23.33 11.27 -0.25
CA ARG A 12 22.47 10.11 -0.06
C ARG A 12 21.31 10.42 0.88
N LYS A 13 21.57 11.03 2.04
CA LYS A 13 20.55 11.45 3.00
C LYS A 13 19.53 12.42 2.39
N ARG A 14 20.00 13.40 1.61
CA ARG A 14 19.12 14.35 0.93
C ARG A 14 18.23 13.65 -0.11
N ASN A 15 18.78 12.69 -0.85
CA ASN A 15 18.02 11.92 -1.83
C ASN A 15 16.95 11.05 -1.16
N GLU A 16 17.25 10.44 -0.03
CA GLU A 16 16.30 9.66 0.75
C GLU A 16 15.17 10.53 1.29
N ALA A 17 15.47 11.72 1.82
CA ALA A 17 14.49 12.67 2.28
C ALA A 17 13.58 13.16 1.14
N ALA A 18 14.16 13.49 -0.02
CA ALA A 18 13.40 13.92 -1.20
C ALA A 18 12.46 12.82 -1.71
N ARG A 19 12.87 11.57 -1.65
CA ARG A 19 12.02 10.42 -2.02
C ARG A 19 10.86 10.24 -1.05
N ALA A 20 11.13 10.34 0.26
CA ALA A 20 10.11 10.26 1.29
C ALA A 20 9.06 11.35 1.11
N ASP A 21 9.48 12.60 0.88
CA ASP A 21 8.58 13.72 0.62
C ASP A 21 7.74 13.49 -0.64
N ARG A 22 8.33 12.92 -1.68
CA ARG A 22 7.62 12.61 -2.92
C ARG A 22 6.50 11.60 -2.70
N TYR A 23 6.72 10.56 -1.91
CA TYR A 23 5.67 9.58 -1.60
C TYR A 23 4.55 10.20 -0.78
N VAL A 24 4.86 11.03 0.21
CA VAL A 24 3.84 11.77 0.98
C VAL A 24 3.00 12.64 0.07
N LEU A 25 3.63 13.39 -0.83
CA LEU A 25 2.92 14.24 -1.79
C LEU A 25 2.08 13.41 -2.77
N TYR A 26 2.62 12.30 -3.24
CA TYR A 26 1.88 11.39 -4.12
C TYR A 26 0.62 10.86 -3.44
N GLU A 27 0.73 10.33 -2.22
CA GLU A 27 -0.42 9.84 -1.46
C GLU A 27 -1.46 10.93 -1.24
N ALA A 28 -1.04 12.14 -0.91
CA ALA A 28 -1.93 13.26 -0.67
C ALA A 28 -2.65 13.75 -1.94
N SER A 29 -2.00 13.64 -3.09
CA SER A 29 -2.52 14.23 -4.34
C SER A 29 -3.33 13.27 -5.21
N VAL A 30 -3.11 11.95 -5.12
CA VAL A 30 -3.72 10.98 -6.05
C VAL A 30 -4.52 9.88 -5.37
N GLN A 31 -4.41 9.73 -4.06
CA GLN A 31 -5.15 8.68 -3.32
C GLN A 31 -6.11 9.29 -2.32
N GLU A 32 -7.38 8.95 -2.48
CA GLU A 32 -8.44 9.20 -1.49
C GLU A 32 -8.99 7.83 -1.08
N PRO A 33 -8.28 7.08 -0.24
CA PRO A 33 -8.61 5.68 0.01
C PRO A 33 -9.99 5.48 0.64
N GLU A 34 -10.43 6.38 1.51
CA GLU A 34 -11.75 6.26 2.13
C GLU A 34 -12.87 6.39 1.09
N ALA A 35 -12.77 7.36 0.19
CA ALA A 35 -13.75 7.54 -0.88
C ALA A 35 -13.76 6.37 -1.85
N ASP A 36 -12.60 5.86 -2.21
CA ASP A 36 -12.48 4.71 -3.11
C ASP A 36 -13.08 3.45 -2.49
N ILE A 37 -12.83 3.22 -1.20
CA ILE A 37 -13.41 2.09 -0.47
C ILE A 37 -14.93 2.23 -0.36
N ASP A 38 -15.43 3.41 -0.03
CA ASP A 38 -16.86 3.67 0.03
C ASP A 38 -17.55 3.32 -1.28
N LEU A 39 -16.97 3.75 -2.40
CA LEU A 39 -17.51 3.49 -3.73
C LEU A 39 -17.47 1.99 -4.05
N ALA A 40 -16.38 1.32 -3.77
CA ALA A 40 -16.23 -0.11 -4.02
C ALA A 40 -17.23 -0.92 -3.20
N GLU A 41 -17.42 -0.59 -1.92
CA GLU A 41 -18.40 -1.23 -1.05
C GLU A 41 -19.82 -1.01 -1.55
N GLU A 42 -20.16 0.21 -1.94
CA GLU A 42 -21.49 0.55 -2.45
C GLU A 42 -21.84 -0.23 -3.71
N ILE A 43 -20.93 -0.26 -4.69
CA ILE A 43 -21.14 -0.97 -5.95
C ILE A 43 -21.27 -2.47 -5.71
N PHE A 44 -20.37 -3.05 -4.91
CA PHE A 44 -20.39 -4.49 -4.63
C PHE A 44 -21.65 -4.91 -3.88
N GLU A 45 -22.03 -4.16 -2.83
CA GLU A 45 -23.23 -4.45 -2.03
C GLU A 45 -24.51 -4.36 -2.86
N LYS A 46 -24.58 -3.41 -3.79
CA LYS A 46 -25.70 -3.28 -4.71
C LYS A 46 -25.89 -4.51 -5.58
N HIS A 47 -24.80 -5.15 -6.02
CA HIS A 47 -24.84 -6.31 -6.89
C HIS A 47 -24.97 -7.64 -6.14
N TYR A 48 -24.40 -7.74 -4.95
CA TYR A 48 -24.29 -9.01 -4.23
C TYR A 48 -25.01 -9.07 -2.90
N GLY A 49 -25.56 -7.95 -2.43
CA GLY A 49 -26.34 -7.91 -1.18
C GLY A 49 -25.51 -8.05 0.11
N ARG A 50 -24.19 -7.93 0.02
CA ARG A 50 -23.28 -7.96 1.15
C ARG A 50 -22.04 -7.11 0.87
N LYS A 51 -21.29 -6.77 1.91
CA LYS A 51 -20.05 -6.02 1.74
C LYS A 51 -18.91 -6.95 1.28
N PRO A 52 -17.99 -6.44 0.44
CA PRO A 52 -16.80 -7.18 0.08
C PRO A 52 -15.83 -7.24 1.25
N THR A 53 -15.03 -8.30 1.32
CA THR A 53 -14.02 -8.47 2.38
C THR A 53 -12.62 -8.68 1.86
N ARG A 54 -12.43 -9.04 0.59
CA ARG A 54 -11.13 -9.35 0.02
C ARG A 54 -10.77 -8.41 -1.11
N LEU A 55 -9.70 -7.65 -0.90
CA LEU A 55 -9.14 -6.70 -1.87
C LEU A 55 -7.84 -7.22 -2.43
N ARG A 56 -7.67 -7.09 -3.74
CA ARG A 56 -6.36 -7.18 -4.39
C ARG A 56 -6.03 -5.81 -4.97
N GLU A 57 -4.91 -5.24 -4.56
CA GLU A 57 -4.42 -3.96 -5.08
C GLU A 57 -3.21 -4.22 -5.96
N ASP A 58 -3.43 -4.18 -7.27
CA ASP A 58 -2.35 -4.28 -8.25
C ASP A 58 -1.67 -2.92 -8.40
N PHE A 59 -0.34 -2.93 -8.57
CA PHE A 59 0.46 -1.69 -8.64
C PHE A 59 0.28 -0.84 -7.40
N CYS A 60 0.40 -1.46 -6.24
CA CYS A 60 -0.02 -0.84 -4.99
C CYS A 60 0.86 0.32 -4.50
N GLY A 61 2.09 0.46 -5.01
CA GLY A 61 3.01 1.49 -4.57
C GLY A 61 3.28 1.39 -3.07
N THR A 62 2.83 2.39 -2.31
CA THR A 62 3.00 2.45 -0.85
C THR A 62 1.94 1.67 -0.07
N ALA A 63 1.01 1.01 -0.75
CA ALA A 63 -0.07 0.21 -0.19
C ALA A 63 -1.03 0.96 0.76
N LEU A 64 -1.19 2.26 0.58
CA LEU A 64 -2.07 3.07 1.43
C LEU A 64 -3.52 2.57 1.38
N LEU A 65 -4.04 2.28 0.18
CA LEU A 65 -5.41 1.78 0.02
C LEU A 65 -5.61 0.44 0.73
N ALA A 66 -4.69 -0.49 0.54
CA ALA A 66 -4.76 -1.80 1.19
C ALA A 66 -4.71 -1.68 2.72
N CYS A 67 -3.90 -0.76 3.26
CA CYS A 67 -3.85 -0.49 4.68
C CYS A 67 -5.19 0.06 5.20
N GLU A 68 -5.78 1.01 4.50
CA GLU A 68 -7.09 1.56 4.88
C GLU A 68 -8.20 0.49 4.77
N TRP A 69 -8.11 -0.40 3.78
CA TRP A 69 -9.05 -1.50 3.62
C TRP A 69 -9.06 -2.44 4.84
N VAL A 70 -7.90 -2.90 5.29
CA VAL A 70 -7.83 -3.83 6.44
C VAL A 70 -8.20 -3.16 7.76
N LYS A 71 -8.03 -1.84 7.88
CA LYS A 71 -8.47 -1.09 9.06
C LYS A 71 -9.99 -0.98 9.16
N ARG A 72 -10.68 -1.01 8.04
CA ARG A 72 -12.11 -0.65 8.00
C ARG A 72 -13.01 -1.66 8.68
N HIS A 73 -12.76 -2.95 8.46
CA HIS A 73 -13.55 -4.05 9.06
C HIS A 73 -12.64 -5.19 9.49
N ALA A 74 -12.98 -5.82 10.61
CA ALA A 74 -12.18 -6.88 11.19
C ALA A 74 -12.03 -8.13 10.30
N LYS A 75 -12.93 -8.33 9.33
CA LYS A 75 -12.89 -9.45 8.38
C LYS A 75 -12.16 -9.12 7.08
N ASN A 76 -11.79 -7.86 6.86
CA ASN A 76 -11.16 -7.44 5.62
C ASN A 76 -9.76 -7.99 5.49
N ARG A 77 -9.44 -8.52 4.32
CA ARG A 77 -8.11 -8.98 3.93
C ARG A 77 -7.68 -8.28 2.65
N ALA A 78 -6.39 -8.09 2.49
CA ALA A 78 -5.84 -7.45 1.31
C ALA A 78 -4.54 -8.08 0.87
N TRP A 79 -4.33 -8.12 -0.44
CA TRP A 79 -3.08 -8.47 -1.10
C TRP A 79 -2.67 -7.28 -1.94
N ALA A 80 -1.51 -6.73 -1.62
CA ALA A 80 -0.99 -5.53 -2.28
C ALA A 80 0.28 -5.90 -3.04
N ILE A 81 0.29 -5.72 -4.34
CA ILE A 81 1.31 -6.22 -5.25
C ILE A 81 1.95 -5.07 -6.00
N ASP A 82 3.27 -5.01 -6.00
CA ASP A 82 4.03 -4.10 -6.85
C ASP A 82 5.36 -4.73 -7.24
N LEU A 83 5.84 -4.43 -8.43
CA LEU A 83 7.13 -4.89 -8.91
C LEU A 83 8.29 -4.09 -8.33
N ASP A 84 8.05 -2.83 -7.96
CA ASP A 84 9.07 -1.92 -7.47
C ASP A 84 9.25 -2.07 -5.95
N PRO A 85 10.43 -2.51 -5.49
CA PRO A 85 10.68 -2.69 -4.06
C PRO A 85 10.76 -1.38 -3.27
N GLU A 86 11.05 -0.27 -3.92
CA GLU A 86 11.27 1.01 -3.23
C GLU A 86 9.98 1.56 -2.59
N PRO A 87 8.87 1.75 -3.33
CA PRO A 87 7.63 2.19 -2.71
C PRO A 87 7.06 1.16 -1.73
N LEU A 88 7.26 -0.15 -1.97
CA LEU A 88 6.84 -1.19 -1.04
C LEU A 88 7.56 -1.06 0.31
N LYS A 89 8.86 -0.84 0.29
CA LYS A 89 9.65 -0.66 1.51
C LYS A 89 9.20 0.59 2.27
N TRP A 90 9.05 1.70 1.57
CA TRP A 90 8.58 2.94 2.18
C TRP A 90 7.17 2.76 2.77
N GLY A 91 6.28 2.14 2.04
CA GLY A 91 4.91 1.86 2.49
C GLY A 91 4.86 0.93 3.69
N HIS A 92 5.70 -0.09 3.73
CA HIS A 92 5.81 -0.95 4.89
C HIS A 92 6.19 -0.15 6.15
N GLU A 93 7.22 0.68 6.04
CA GLU A 93 7.71 1.49 7.17
C GLU A 93 6.72 2.56 7.62
N HIS A 94 6.01 3.20 6.70
CA HIS A 94 5.18 4.38 6.98
C HIS A 94 3.69 4.07 7.11
N ASN A 95 3.21 2.99 6.49
CA ASN A 95 1.80 2.63 6.49
C ASN A 95 1.53 1.31 7.22
N VAL A 96 2.21 0.23 6.83
CA VAL A 96 1.93 -1.11 7.36
C VAL A 96 2.29 -1.23 8.84
N LEU A 97 3.44 -0.72 9.24
CA LEU A 97 3.88 -0.78 10.64
C LEU A 97 3.01 0.04 11.60
N LYS A 98 2.21 0.97 11.08
CA LYS A 98 1.25 1.74 11.88
C LYS A 98 -0.05 1.00 12.15
N LEU A 99 -0.30 -0.11 11.44
CA LEU A 99 -1.49 -0.93 11.66
C LEU A 99 -1.39 -1.67 13.00
N SER A 100 -2.55 -2.01 13.58
CA SER A 100 -2.60 -2.95 14.69
C SER A 100 -2.06 -4.30 14.26
N ASP A 101 -1.63 -5.13 15.20
CA ASP A 101 -1.13 -6.49 14.90
C ASP A 101 -2.19 -7.31 14.17
N ASP A 102 -3.45 -7.19 14.57
CA ASP A 102 -4.57 -7.88 13.94
C ASP A 102 -4.78 -7.44 12.49
N ALA A 103 -4.81 -6.14 12.22
CA ALA A 103 -4.95 -5.63 10.85
C ALA A 103 -3.76 -6.01 9.97
N ARG A 104 -2.55 -5.92 10.51
CA ARG A 104 -1.34 -6.29 9.78
C ARG A 104 -1.33 -7.76 9.39
N ALA A 105 -1.84 -8.64 10.23
CA ALA A 105 -1.95 -10.07 9.94
C ALA A 105 -2.90 -10.37 8.77
N ARG A 106 -3.77 -9.44 8.40
CA ARG A 106 -4.73 -9.57 7.31
C ARG A 106 -4.27 -8.90 6.01
N LEU A 107 -3.08 -8.34 5.98
CA LEU A 107 -2.46 -7.69 4.82
C LEU A 107 -1.21 -8.45 4.40
N GLU A 108 -1.11 -8.75 3.12
CA GLU A 108 0.10 -9.32 2.51
C GLU A 108 0.65 -8.38 1.46
N LEU A 109 1.90 -7.95 1.64
CA LEU A 109 2.65 -7.22 0.61
C LEU A 109 3.42 -8.20 -0.25
N VAL A 110 3.28 -8.06 -1.55
CA VAL A 110 3.94 -8.95 -2.52
C VAL A 110 4.80 -8.12 -3.46
N GLU A 111 6.11 -8.36 -3.44
CA GLU A 111 7.00 -7.85 -4.47
C GLU A 111 6.98 -8.82 -5.65
N GLY A 112 6.39 -8.39 -6.77
CA GLY A 112 6.27 -9.27 -7.92
C GLY A 112 5.49 -8.65 -9.05
N ASN A 113 5.43 -9.38 -10.15
CA ASN A 113 4.66 -9.02 -11.32
C ASN A 113 3.19 -9.36 -11.09
N VAL A 114 2.30 -8.39 -11.30
CA VAL A 114 0.86 -8.59 -11.09
C VAL A 114 0.27 -9.72 -11.96
N MET A 115 0.88 -9.97 -13.12
CA MET A 115 0.43 -11.02 -14.05
C MET A 115 0.81 -12.43 -13.58
N SER A 116 1.80 -12.57 -12.71
CA SER A 116 2.33 -13.86 -12.26
C SER A 116 2.34 -14.02 -10.73
N SER A 117 1.64 -13.15 -10.02
CA SER A 117 1.52 -13.21 -8.56
C SER A 117 0.10 -13.67 -8.19
N PRO A 118 -0.12 -14.98 -8.04
CA PRO A 118 -1.45 -15.49 -7.70
C PRO A 118 -1.84 -15.13 -6.28
N THR A 119 -3.12 -14.86 -6.09
CA THR A 119 -3.74 -14.66 -4.78
C THR A 119 -4.96 -15.55 -4.66
N PRO A 120 -5.48 -15.80 -3.45
CA PRO A 120 -6.82 -16.34 -3.30
C PRO A 120 -7.85 -15.48 -4.05
N PRO A 121 -9.03 -16.02 -4.38
CA PRO A 121 -10.06 -15.21 -5.05
C PRO A 121 -10.37 -13.94 -4.29
N THR A 122 -10.39 -12.81 -4.99
CA THR A 122 -10.68 -11.49 -4.43
C THR A 122 -11.93 -10.91 -5.06
N GLU A 123 -12.54 -9.95 -4.36
CA GLU A 123 -13.83 -9.37 -4.73
C GLU A 123 -13.70 -7.98 -5.31
N VAL A 124 -12.62 -7.28 -4.94
CA VAL A 124 -12.29 -5.94 -5.41
C VAL A 124 -10.84 -5.95 -5.89
N ILE A 125 -10.61 -5.35 -7.04
CA ILE A 125 -9.26 -5.21 -7.62
C ILE A 125 -9.00 -3.73 -7.94
#